data_a06c0d00cd8b0c9aae2b10ab7aa0706b
#
_entry.id   a06c0d00cd8b0c9aae2b10ab7aa0706b
#
_cell.length_a   1.000
_cell.length_b   1.000
_cell.length_c   1.000
_cell.angle_alpha   90.00
_cell.angle_beta   90.00
_cell.angle_gamma   90.00
#
_symmetry.space_group_name_H-M   'P 1'
#
loop_
_entity.id
_entity.type
_entity.pdbx_description
1 polymer ?
#
loop_
_entity_poly.entity_id
_entity_poly.type
_entity_poly.pdbx_seq_one_letter_code
_entity_poly.pdbx_strand_id
1 'polypeptide(L)'
;HPYYYAGLYYIQEASAMLPAETLPVEENDRVLDVCAAPGGKSTELGVKLKDSGVLISNDISYSRCQALLKNLERFGIRNAYVISESPDKLEHYFDEYFDKILIDAPCSGEGMFRKDASLIEAWKEKCIENVKTWWIYCVFNMYIF
;
A
#
# COMPACT_ATOMS: atom_id res chain seq x y z
N HIS A 1 8.54 16.72 15.48
CA HIS A 1 7.52 17.39 16.28
C HIS A 1 6.77 16.38 17.16
N PRO A 2 6.43 16.67 18.43
CA PRO A 2 5.70 15.73 19.31
C PRO A 2 4.43 15.15 18.70
N TYR A 3 3.66 15.94 17.97
CA TYR A 3 2.42 15.50 17.32
C TYR A 3 2.61 14.44 16.24
N TYR A 4 3.76 14.42 15.56
CA TYR A 4 4.11 13.34 14.65
C TYR A 4 4.27 12.01 15.39
N TYR A 5 4.99 12.02 16.52
CA TYR A 5 5.18 10.82 17.34
C TYR A 5 3.89 10.36 18.05
N ALA A 6 2.97 11.30 18.27
CA ALA A 6 1.64 11.01 18.79
C ALA A 6 0.64 10.51 17.74
N GLY A 7 1.06 10.34 16.48
CA GLY A 7 0.21 9.84 15.41
C GLY A 7 -0.87 10.80 14.91
N LEU A 8 -0.69 12.12 15.14
CA LEU A 8 -1.70 13.10 14.72
C LEU A 8 -1.61 13.50 13.24
N TYR A 9 -0.51 13.18 12.56
CA TYR A 9 -0.35 13.37 11.12
C TYR A 9 0.76 12.48 10.56
N TYR A 10 0.60 12.07 9.31
CA TYR A 10 1.59 11.34 8.55
C TYR A 10 2.28 12.28 7.53
N ILE A 11 3.62 12.21 7.41
CA ILE A 11 4.37 13.03 6.45
C ILE A 11 4.57 12.22 5.18
N GLN A 12 3.95 12.66 4.09
CA GLN A 12 4.18 12.11 2.75
C GLN A 12 3.99 13.18 1.68
N GLU A 13 4.39 12.88 0.46
CA GLU A 13 4.16 13.75 -0.69
C GLU A 13 2.67 13.80 -1.04
N ALA A 14 2.18 14.98 -1.48
CA ALA A 14 0.77 15.16 -1.85
C ALA A 14 0.33 14.21 -2.96
N SER A 15 1.18 13.96 -3.97
CA SER A 15 0.89 12.99 -5.03
C SER A 15 0.76 11.55 -4.53
N ALA A 16 1.46 11.20 -3.45
CA ALA A 16 1.40 9.86 -2.86
C ALA A 16 0.14 9.64 -2.02
N MET A 17 -0.56 10.71 -1.62
CA MET A 17 -1.84 10.63 -0.91
C MET A 17 -3.01 10.31 -1.85
N LEU A 18 -2.95 10.84 -3.08
CA LEU A 18 -4.06 10.81 -4.04
C LEU A 18 -4.71 9.43 -4.26
N PRO A 19 -3.96 8.32 -4.39
CA PRO A 19 -4.59 7.00 -4.60
C PRO A 19 -5.49 6.56 -3.44
N ALA A 20 -5.06 6.76 -2.20
CA ALA A 20 -5.87 6.42 -1.03
C ALA A 20 -7.02 7.42 -0.82
N GLU A 21 -6.79 8.71 -1.14
CA GLU A 21 -7.83 9.75 -1.06
C GLU A 21 -8.97 9.49 -2.06
N THR A 22 -8.65 9.12 -3.27
CA THR A 22 -9.64 8.90 -4.33
C THR A 22 -10.38 7.57 -4.24
N LEU A 23 -9.84 6.58 -3.53
CA LEU A 23 -10.52 5.31 -3.34
C LEU A 23 -11.76 5.51 -2.46
N PRO A 24 -12.97 5.19 -2.95
CA PRO A 24 -14.22 5.43 -2.23
C PRO A 24 -14.47 4.36 -1.17
N VAL A 25 -13.65 4.39 -0.11
CA VAL A 25 -13.78 3.48 1.04
C VAL A 25 -14.94 3.94 1.93
N GLU A 26 -15.82 3.01 2.28
CA GLU A 26 -16.95 3.20 3.14
C GLU A 26 -16.79 2.43 4.47
N GLU A 27 -17.62 2.78 5.46
CA GLU A 27 -17.67 2.04 6.72
C GLU A 27 -18.07 0.57 6.47
N ASN A 28 -17.43 -0.36 7.17
CA ASN A 28 -17.58 -1.80 7.05
C ASN A 28 -16.99 -2.44 5.77
N ASP A 29 -16.36 -1.69 4.88
CA ASP A 29 -15.64 -2.28 3.75
C ASP A 29 -14.50 -3.20 4.22
N ARG A 30 -14.24 -4.22 3.43
CA ARG A 30 -13.04 -5.06 3.51
C ARG A 30 -12.06 -4.54 2.47
N VAL A 31 -10.99 -3.92 2.93
CA VAL A 31 -10.02 -3.20 2.09
C VAL A 31 -8.68 -3.92 2.07
N LEU A 32 -8.09 -4.08 0.90
CA LEU A 32 -6.72 -4.57 0.71
C LEU A 32 -5.82 -3.47 0.18
N ASP A 33 -4.68 -3.25 0.84
CA ASP A 33 -3.55 -2.47 0.31
C ASP A 33 -2.43 -3.46 -0.05
N VAL A 34 -2.17 -3.67 -1.34
CA VAL A 34 -1.30 -4.76 -1.84
C VAL A 34 0.18 -4.46 -1.63
N CYS A 35 0.59 -3.19 -1.70
CA CYS A 35 1.98 -2.74 -1.58
C CYS A 35 2.10 -1.64 -0.52
N ALA A 36 1.70 -1.95 0.70
CA ALA A 36 1.33 -1.01 1.74
C ALA A 36 2.50 -0.26 2.39
N ALA A 37 3.67 -0.89 2.50
CA ALA A 37 4.77 -0.31 3.28
C ALA A 37 5.35 0.95 2.62
N PRO A 38 5.64 1.99 3.41
CA PRO A 38 5.72 2.04 4.88
C PRO A 38 4.42 2.36 5.62
N GLY A 39 3.26 2.50 4.95
CA GLY A 39 1.95 2.62 5.59
C GLY A 39 1.23 3.96 5.46
N GLY A 40 1.73 4.88 4.64
CA GLY A 40 1.09 6.18 4.45
C GLY A 40 -0.33 6.05 3.89
N LYS A 41 -0.52 5.23 2.84
CA LYS A 41 -1.82 4.96 2.24
C LYS A 41 -2.70 4.10 3.15
N SER A 42 -2.13 3.05 3.75
CA SER A 42 -2.84 2.19 4.69
C SER A 42 -3.38 2.96 5.90
N THR A 43 -2.64 3.92 6.46
CA THR A 43 -3.16 4.74 7.58
C THR A 43 -4.35 5.59 7.15
N GLU A 44 -4.33 6.14 5.95
CA GLU A 44 -5.43 6.91 5.38
C GLU A 44 -6.67 6.03 5.14
N LEU A 45 -6.50 4.84 4.55
CA LEU A 45 -7.58 3.87 4.37
C LEU A 45 -8.18 3.44 5.71
N GLY A 46 -7.34 3.18 6.71
CA GLY A 46 -7.79 2.83 8.05
C GLY A 46 -8.62 3.93 8.73
N VAL A 47 -8.25 5.20 8.54
CA VAL A 47 -9.04 6.34 9.03
C VAL A 47 -10.41 6.42 8.33
N LYS A 48 -10.49 6.16 7.03
CA LYS A 48 -11.76 6.14 6.29
C LYS A 48 -12.72 5.06 6.80
N LEU A 49 -12.20 3.91 7.23
CA LEU A 49 -12.98 2.82 7.81
C LEU A 49 -13.58 3.12 9.19
N LYS A 50 -13.12 4.16 9.89
CA LYS A 50 -13.64 4.59 11.20
C LYS A 50 -13.77 3.45 12.24
N ASP A 51 -12.75 2.64 12.39
CA ASP A 51 -12.73 1.44 13.24
C ASP A 51 -13.79 0.37 12.86
N SER A 52 -14.36 0.43 11.68
CA SER A 52 -15.29 -0.56 11.14
C SER A 52 -14.66 -1.34 9.99
N GLY A 53 -15.29 -2.44 9.55
CA GLY A 53 -14.73 -3.25 8.46
C GLY A 53 -13.36 -3.86 8.78
N VAL A 54 -12.57 -4.13 7.74
CA VAL A 54 -11.25 -4.76 7.84
C VAL A 54 -10.28 -4.14 6.85
N LEU A 55 -9.08 -3.77 7.32
CA LEU A 55 -7.96 -3.39 6.47
C LEU A 55 -6.91 -4.50 6.49
N ILE A 56 -6.60 -5.07 5.32
CA ILE A 56 -5.43 -5.94 5.15
C ILE A 56 -4.36 -5.16 4.39
N SER A 57 -3.21 -4.97 5.04
CA SER A 57 -2.08 -4.24 4.50
C SER A 57 -0.93 -5.21 4.24
N ASN A 58 -0.59 -5.40 2.97
CA ASN A 58 0.42 -6.34 2.54
C ASN A 58 1.69 -5.64 2.04
N ASP A 59 2.82 -6.25 2.27
CA ASP A 59 4.06 -5.95 1.54
C ASP A 59 4.89 -7.23 1.41
N ILE A 60 5.48 -7.47 0.25
CA ILE A 60 6.29 -8.68 0.01
C ILE A 60 7.52 -8.77 0.92
N SER A 61 8.00 -7.62 1.42
CA SER A 61 9.16 -7.54 2.29
C SER A 61 8.76 -7.56 3.76
N TYR A 62 9.07 -8.65 4.44
CA TYR A 62 8.84 -8.79 5.87
C TYR A 62 9.47 -7.66 6.71
N SER A 63 10.67 -7.20 6.34
CA SER A 63 11.32 -6.09 7.05
C SER A 63 10.56 -4.77 6.91
N ARG A 64 9.95 -4.53 5.74
CA ARG A 64 9.10 -3.35 5.51
C ARG A 64 7.77 -3.46 6.25
N CYS A 65 7.22 -4.67 6.40
CA CYS A 65 6.01 -4.92 7.19
C CYS A 65 6.18 -4.52 8.66
N GLN A 66 7.39 -4.62 9.23
CA GLN A 66 7.66 -4.15 10.60
C GLN A 66 7.50 -2.64 10.75
N ALA A 67 7.90 -1.86 9.75
CA ALA A 67 7.71 -0.41 9.74
C ALA A 67 6.23 -0.04 9.51
N LEU A 68 5.55 -0.76 8.62
CA LEU A 68 4.12 -0.65 8.36
C LEU A 68 3.30 -0.86 9.64
N LEU A 69 3.55 -1.97 10.34
CA LEU A 69 2.86 -2.29 11.61
C LEU A 69 3.03 -1.18 12.64
N LYS A 70 4.28 -0.72 12.86
CA LYS A 70 4.56 0.39 13.80
C LYS A 70 3.83 1.68 13.44
N ASN A 71 3.64 1.95 12.14
CA ASN A 71 2.90 3.12 11.72
C ASN A 71 1.40 2.95 11.97
N LEU A 72 0.80 1.82 11.63
CA LEU A 72 -0.62 1.54 11.90
C LEU A 72 -0.93 1.62 13.41
N GLU A 73 -0.07 1.02 14.24
CA GLU A 73 -0.18 1.11 15.71
C GLU A 73 -0.07 2.56 16.21
N ARG A 74 0.88 3.33 15.68
CA ARG A 74 1.08 4.76 16.04
C ARG A 74 -0.15 5.59 15.74
N PHE A 75 -0.83 5.32 14.62
CA PHE A 75 -2.05 6.01 14.23
C PHE A 75 -3.33 5.43 14.85
N GLY A 76 -3.19 4.39 15.68
CA GLY A 76 -4.31 3.78 16.40
C GLY A 76 -5.30 3.06 15.51
N ILE A 77 -4.88 2.58 14.32
CA ILE A 77 -5.73 1.79 13.43
C ILE A 77 -5.89 0.39 14.01
N ARG A 78 -7.07 0.07 14.52
CA ARG A 78 -7.31 -1.16 15.31
C ARG A 78 -7.77 -2.34 14.47
N ASN A 79 -8.46 -2.07 13.38
CA ASN A 79 -9.04 -3.04 12.46
C ASN A 79 -8.13 -3.40 11.27
N ALA A 80 -6.81 -3.21 11.43
CA ALA A 80 -5.82 -3.51 10.41
C ALA A 80 -4.99 -4.76 10.75
N TYR A 81 -4.73 -5.56 9.72
CA TYR A 81 -3.86 -6.73 9.76
C TYR A 81 -2.72 -6.54 8.78
N VAL A 82 -1.48 -6.78 9.23
CA VAL A 82 -0.29 -6.70 8.39
C VAL A 82 0.14 -8.11 8.00
N ILE A 83 0.27 -8.35 6.71
CA ILE A 83 0.73 -9.63 6.16
C ILE A 83 1.93 -9.41 5.23
N SER A 84 2.70 -10.47 4.99
CA SER A 84 3.86 -10.43 4.09
C SER A 84 3.79 -11.60 3.13
N GLU A 85 3.08 -11.39 2.02
CA GLU A 85 2.82 -12.42 1.02
C GLU A 85 2.97 -11.88 -0.41
N SER A 86 3.19 -12.79 -1.36
CA SER A 86 3.17 -12.48 -2.76
C SER A 86 1.73 -12.32 -3.30
N PRO A 87 1.48 -11.48 -4.32
CA PRO A 87 0.14 -11.25 -4.84
C PRO A 87 -0.61 -12.49 -5.30
N ASP A 88 0.09 -13.44 -5.92
CA ASP A 88 -0.47 -14.73 -6.33
C ASP A 88 -1.06 -15.53 -5.18
N LYS A 89 -0.44 -15.47 -3.99
CA LYS A 89 -1.00 -16.10 -2.80
C LYS A 89 -2.19 -15.32 -2.24
N LEU A 90 -2.16 -13.99 -2.32
CA LEU A 90 -3.29 -13.17 -1.89
C LEU A 90 -4.55 -13.51 -2.69
N GLU A 91 -4.43 -13.63 -4.01
CA GLU A 91 -5.52 -14.06 -4.89
C GLU A 91 -6.09 -15.42 -4.44
N HIS A 92 -5.21 -16.39 -4.17
CA HIS A 92 -5.63 -17.72 -3.77
C HIS A 92 -6.35 -17.77 -2.41
N TYR A 93 -5.90 -16.95 -1.43
CA TYR A 93 -6.48 -16.97 -0.08
C TYR A 93 -7.70 -16.07 0.09
N PHE A 94 -7.84 -15.05 -0.74
CA PHE A 94 -8.86 -14.00 -0.59
C PHE A 94 -9.73 -13.85 -1.85
N ASP A 95 -10.09 -14.96 -2.46
CA ASP A 95 -10.99 -14.97 -3.61
C ASP A 95 -12.32 -14.28 -3.28
N GLU A 96 -12.69 -13.26 -4.07
CA GLU A 96 -13.91 -12.45 -3.92
C GLU A 96 -14.13 -11.87 -2.49
N TYR A 97 -13.07 -11.73 -1.69
CA TYR A 97 -13.19 -11.31 -0.29
C TYR A 97 -13.29 -9.80 -0.09
N PHE A 98 -12.57 -9.00 -0.90
CA PHE A 98 -12.43 -7.57 -0.68
C PHE A 98 -13.47 -6.75 -1.45
N ASP A 99 -13.97 -5.70 -0.80
CA ASP A 99 -14.86 -4.72 -1.41
C ASP A 99 -14.07 -3.63 -2.15
N LYS A 100 -12.87 -3.31 -1.67
CA LYS A 100 -11.96 -2.33 -2.27
C LYS A 100 -10.50 -2.82 -2.22
N ILE A 101 -9.76 -2.57 -3.29
CA ILE A 101 -8.35 -2.94 -3.38
C ILE A 101 -7.54 -1.75 -3.87
N LEU A 102 -6.51 -1.39 -3.11
CA LEU A 102 -5.51 -0.41 -3.50
C LEU A 102 -4.26 -1.12 -4.00
N ILE A 103 -3.84 -0.80 -5.22
CA ILE A 103 -2.60 -1.30 -5.82
C ILE A 103 -1.71 -0.11 -6.17
N ASP A 104 -0.75 0.17 -5.29
CA ASP A 104 0.33 1.12 -5.55
C ASP A 104 1.64 0.34 -5.71
N ALA A 105 1.71 -0.40 -6.82
CA ALA A 105 2.80 -1.31 -7.10
C ALA A 105 4.14 -0.57 -7.32
N PRO A 106 5.28 -1.18 -6.97
CA PRO A 106 6.58 -0.64 -7.32
C PRO A 106 6.65 -0.33 -8.82
N CYS A 107 7.05 0.89 -9.15
CA CYS A 107 7.28 1.33 -10.52
C CYS A 107 8.77 1.38 -10.83
N SER A 108 9.11 1.75 -12.07
CA SER A 108 10.52 1.93 -12.53
C SER A 108 11.28 3.00 -11.74
N GLY A 109 10.62 3.76 -10.89
CA GLY A 109 11.25 4.77 -10.03
C GLY A 109 11.56 6.10 -10.71
N GLU A 110 11.04 6.35 -11.90
CA GLU A 110 11.29 7.60 -12.68
C GLU A 110 10.92 8.85 -11.88
N GLY A 111 9.84 8.79 -11.11
CA GLY A 111 9.44 9.88 -10.21
C GLY A 111 10.45 10.21 -9.11
N MET A 112 11.38 9.29 -8.83
CA MET A 112 12.44 9.45 -7.83
C MET A 112 13.75 10.01 -8.39
N PHE A 113 13.93 10.11 -9.72
CA PHE A 113 15.16 10.60 -10.35
C PHE A 113 15.54 12.01 -9.89
N ARG A 114 14.56 12.83 -9.55
CA ARG A 114 14.78 14.17 -9.01
C ARG A 114 15.38 14.15 -7.60
N LYS A 115 15.14 13.09 -6.84
CA LYS A 115 15.61 12.93 -5.44
C LYS A 115 16.94 12.19 -5.38
N ASP A 116 17.15 11.25 -6.30
CA ASP A 116 18.35 10.41 -6.33
C ASP A 116 18.75 10.10 -7.78
N ALA A 117 19.79 10.79 -8.25
CA ALA A 117 20.30 10.63 -9.61
C ALA A 117 20.94 9.24 -9.86
N SER A 118 21.34 8.50 -8.83
CA SER A 118 21.89 7.16 -8.96
C SER A 118 20.85 6.16 -9.49
N LEU A 119 19.57 6.44 -9.29
CA LEU A 119 18.46 5.64 -9.80
C LEU A 119 18.36 5.66 -11.32
N ILE A 120 18.91 6.70 -11.99
CA ILE A 120 18.94 6.78 -13.46
C ILE A 120 19.81 5.68 -14.04
N GLU A 121 20.95 5.37 -13.39
CA GLU A 121 21.84 4.29 -13.83
C GLU A 121 21.27 2.90 -13.53
N ALA A 122 20.49 2.76 -12.47
CA ALA A 122 19.80 1.53 -12.12
C ALA A 122 18.56 1.27 -13.00
N TRP A 123 18.08 2.32 -13.69
CA TRP A 123 16.95 2.26 -14.63
C TRP A 123 17.39 1.65 -15.95
N LYS A 124 17.51 0.34 -15.99
CA LYS A 124 17.80 -0.46 -17.19
C LYS A 124 16.62 -1.40 -17.44
N GLU A 125 16.57 -1.97 -18.65
CA GLU A 125 15.48 -2.85 -19.15
C GLU A 125 14.97 -3.90 -18.15
N LYS A 126 15.83 -4.38 -17.23
CA LYS A 126 15.43 -5.32 -16.16
C LYS A 126 14.39 -4.77 -15.19
N CYS A 127 14.37 -3.47 -14.93
CA CYS A 127 13.33 -2.88 -14.06
C CYS A 127 11.97 -2.87 -14.75
N ILE A 128 11.95 -2.61 -16.06
CA ILE A 128 10.70 -2.58 -16.85
C ILE A 128 10.08 -3.97 -16.94
N GLU A 129 10.89 -5.01 -17.06
CA GLU A 129 10.43 -6.40 -17.18
C GLU A 129 9.81 -6.90 -15.86
N ASN A 130 10.43 -6.58 -14.72
CA ASN A 130 9.88 -6.89 -13.41
C ASN A 130 8.57 -6.12 -13.14
N VAL A 131 8.53 -4.84 -13.50
CA VAL A 131 7.31 -4.01 -13.35
C VAL A 131 6.18 -4.52 -14.24
N LYS A 132 6.46 -4.91 -15.50
CA LYS A 132 5.46 -5.52 -16.38
C LYS A 132 4.87 -6.79 -15.80
N THR A 133 5.67 -7.65 -15.20
CA THR A 133 5.20 -8.88 -14.56
C THR A 133 4.26 -8.57 -13.39
N TRP A 134 4.62 -7.60 -12.54
CA TRP A 134 3.78 -7.15 -11.43
C TRP A 134 2.47 -6.50 -11.90
N TRP A 135 2.55 -5.64 -12.91
CA TRP A 135 1.37 -5.00 -13.50
C TRP A 135 0.43 -6.00 -14.15
N ILE A 136 0.97 -7.00 -14.86
CA ILE A 136 0.18 -8.06 -15.48
C ILE A 136 -0.55 -8.86 -14.40
N TYR A 137 0.12 -9.26 -13.30
CA TYR A 137 -0.52 -9.95 -12.18
C TYR A 137 -1.63 -9.09 -11.54
N CYS A 138 -1.32 -7.83 -11.24
CA CYS A 138 -2.28 -6.96 -10.57
C CYS A 138 -3.48 -6.56 -11.45
N VAL A 139 -3.29 -6.38 -12.76
CA VAL A 139 -4.35 -5.89 -13.67
C VAL A 139 -5.20 -7.01 -14.25
N PHE A 140 -4.64 -8.20 -14.44
CA PHE A 140 -5.36 -9.30 -15.10
C PHE A 140 -6.05 -10.26 -14.13
N ASN A 141 -5.59 -10.36 -12.88
CA ASN A 141 -6.14 -11.31 -11.91
C ASN A 141 -6.92 -10.65 -10.77
N MET A 142 -6.88 -9.35 -10.63
CA MET A 142 -7.69 -8.64 -9.64
C MET A 142 -8.64 -7.71 -10.36
N TYR A 143 -9.93 -7.96 -10.27
CA TYR A 143 -10.96 -7.05 -10.78
C TYR A 143 -10.84 -5.72 -10.02
N ILE A 144 -10.41 -4.67 -10.74
CA ILE A 144 -10.41 -3.30 -10.23
C ILE A 144 -11.85 -2.81 -10.36
N PHE A 145 -12.54 -2.71 -9.27
CA PHE A 145 -13.81 -2.00 -9.18
C PHE A 145 -13.57 -0.62 -8.58
#